data_d6fb094f64c454f25c534b4b08a37b3c
#
_entry.id   d6fb094f64c454f25c534b4b08a37b3c
#
_cell.length_a   1.000
_cell.length_b   1.000
_cell.length_c   1.000
_cell.angle_alpha   90.00
_cell.angle_beta   90.00
_cell.angle_gamma   90.00
#
_symmetry.space_group_name_H-M   'P 1'
#
loop_
_entity.id
_entity.type
_entity.pdbx_description
1 polymer ?
#
loop_
_entity_poly.entity_id
_entity_poly.type
_entity_poly.pdbx_seq_one_letter_code
_entity_poly.pdbx_strand_id
1 'polypeptide(L)'
;MWIVRPINVWLCTLNSNLNWRQKAFVSWVGPRGIVSASVSSLFAILLTQRGMNGGDSIKALVFLTIIMTVVIQGLTARSMAKLLRITSSSATGAVIVGSNPISRLIGRLFQERGESVVIIDTNSEACEQAKQEGLRVYQSSALDPNVLEEAGLESIGTFLAMTSNGEVNLVLSERAAEEFKPPRVLALFPRDPQSKASANKEKVQQAFIPDFSLKKWNKFMESQEVKLGETTLKQPGLEFQRSHLQALIRSNELLPLLVERQGNLQVLPASETWQIDDRIIYLLHDPKPKLLRRLSGSQQSTLTLEKHPVVEEVPIPTPTLKEKESEAFEEVPVD
;
A
#
# COMPACT_ATOMS: atom_id res chain seq x y z
N MET A 1 12.46 -27.64 -22.47
CA MET A 1 12.52 -26.93 -21.18
C MET A 1 11.74 -25.63 -21.16
N TRP A 2 11.88 -24.79 -22.14
CA TRP A 2 11.16 -23.52 -22.28
C TRP A 2 9.65 -23.67 -22.47
N ILE A 3 9.17 -24.85 -22.84
CA ILE A 3 7.74 -25.13 -23.07
C ILE A 3 7.12 -25.88 -21.89
N VAL A 4 7.77 -26.95 -21.41
CA VAL A 4 7.23 -27.83 -20.36
C VAL A 4 7.02 -27.09 -19.03
N ARG A 5 7.92 -26.18 -18.70
CA ARG A 5 7.88 -25.44 -17.45
C ARG A 5 6.77 -24.42 -17.36
N PRO A 6 6.59 -23.53 -18.35
CA PRO A 6 5.42 -22.65 -18.39
C PRO A 6 4.10 -23.41 -18.30
N ILE A 7 3.98 -24.57 -18.96
CA ILE A 7 2.79 -25.41 -18.90
C ILE A 7 2.55 -25.94 -17.48
N ASN A 8 3.59 -26.47 -16.83
CA ASN A 8 3.48 -26.97 -15.44
C ASN A 8 3.11 -25.85 -14.46
N VAL A 9 3.78 -24.70 -14.54
CA VAL A 9 3.46 -23.57 -13.68
C VAL A 9 2.02 -23.11 -13.92
N TRP A 10 1.59 -23.06 -15.19
CA TRP A 10 0.24 -22.64 -15.53
C TRP A 10 -0.81 -23.62 -14.99
N LEU A 11 -0.59 -24.93 -15.14
CA LEU A 11 -1.46 -25.97 -14.58
C LEU A 11 -1.53 -25.91 -13.04
N CYS A 12 -0.37 -25.80 -12.37
CA CYS A 12 -0.32 -25.75 -10.90
C CYS A 12 -0.91 -24.45 -10.32
N THR A 13 -0.97 -23.38 -11.12
CA THR A 13 -1.48 -22.06 -10.67
C THR A 13 -2.86 -21.72 -11.21
N LEU A 14 -3.59 -22.67 -11.79
CA LEU A 14 -4.94 -22.44 -12.31
C LEU A 14 -5.90 -21.86 -11.27
N ASN A 15 -5.79 -22.28 -10.03
CA ASN A 15 -6.65 -21.89 -8.91
C ASN A 15 -6.00 -20.84 -7.97
N SER A 16 -4.92 -20.21 -8.39
CA SER A 16 -4.21 -19.18 -7.61
C SER A 16 -4.52 -17.77 -8.12
N ASN A 17 -4.56 -16.81 -7.21
CA ASN A 17 -4.74 -15.39 -7.50
C ASN A 17 -3.51 -14.72 -8.14
N LEU A 18 -2.57 -15.51 -8.67
CA LEU A 18 -1.36 -15.00 -9.32
C LEU A 18 -1.66 -14.39 -10.69
N ASN A 19 -1.16 -13.17 -10.89
CA ASN A 19 -1.26 -12.49 -12.18
C ASN A 19 -0.38 -13.21 -13.23
N TRP A 20 -0.74 -13.15 -14.51
CA TRP A 20 0.00 -13.78 -15.60
C TRP A 20 1.50 -13.40 -15.62
N ARG A 21 1.85 -12.17 -15.22
CA ARG A 21 3.23 -11.69 -15.09
C ARG A 21 4.01 -12.44 -14.03
N GLN A 22 3.38 -12.69 -12.88
CA GLN A 22 3.95 -13.49 -11.79
C GLN A 22 4.14 -14.95 -12.22
N LYS A 23 3.17 -15.54 -12.93
CA LYS A 23 3.27 -16.88 -13.50
C LYS A 23 4.44 -16.98 -14.48
N ALA A 24 4.62 -15.98 -15.34
CA ALA A 24 5.75 -15.90 -16.27
C ALA A 24 7.10 -15.81 -15.54
N PHE A 25 7.18 -15.01 -14.47
CA PHE A 25 8.39 -14.90 -13.66
C PHE A 25 8.75 -16.21 -12.96
N VAL A 26 7.78 -16.86 -12.31
CA VAL A 26 7.98 -18.18 -11.66
C VAL A 26 8.41 -19.24 -12.70
N SER A 27 7.87 -19.18 -13.90
CA SER A 27 8.29 -20.07 -15.00
C SER A 27 9.74 -19.85 -15.39
N TRP A 28 10.24 -18.61 -15.31
CA TRP A 28 11.64 -18.27 -15.63
C TRP A 28 12.61 -18.66 -14.51
N VAL A 29 12.32 -18.30 -13.26
CA VAL A 29 13.20 -18.41 -12.07
C VAL A 29 13.05 -19.77 -11.36
N GLY A 30 12.87 -20.84 -12.04
CA GLY A 30 12.77 -22.09 -11.32
C GLY A 30 14.12 -22.78 -11.12
N PRO A 31 14.67 -22.92 -9.92
CA PRO A 31 15.90 -23.63 -9.67
C PRO A 31 15.79 -25.11 -10.06
N ARG A 32 16.84 -25.68 -10.61
CA ARG A 32 16.92 -27.11 -10.86
C ARG A 32 17.29 -27.79 -9.54
N GLY A 33 16.48 -28.79 -9.18
CA GLY A 33 16.62 -29.46 -7.89
C GLY A 33 17.86 -30.35 -7.80
N ILE A 34 18.25 -30.62 -6.59
CA ILE A 34 19.31 -31.56 -6.18
C ILE A 34 19.04 -32.96 -6.75
N VAL A 35 17.78 -33.32 -6.96
CA VAL A 35 17.35 -34.62 -7.50
C VAL A 35 18.01 -34.96 -8.83
N SER A 36 18.11 -34.00 -9.76
CA SER A 36 18.75 -34.25 -11.06
C SER A 36 20.26 -34.51 -10.93
N ALA A 37 20.93 -33.88 -9.96
CA ALA A 37 22.34 -34.11 -9.67
C ALA A 37 22.54 -35.51 -9.03
N SER A 38 21.69 -35.89 -8.10
CA SER A 38 21.75 -37.21 -7.41
C SER A 38 21.49 -38.35 -8.38
N VAL A 39 20.46 -38.22 -9.23
CA VAL A 39 20.13 -39.23 -10.25
C VAL A 39 21.25 -39.37 -11.27
N SER A 40 21.82 -38.27 -11.75
CA SER A 40 22.94 -38.32 -12.70
C SER A 40 24.20 -38.97 -12.09
N SER A 41 24.48 -38.68 -10.81
CA SER A 41 25.59 -39.31 -10.09
C SER A 41 25.39 -40.85 -9.93
N LEU A 42 24.16 -41.24 -9.56
CA LEU A 42 23.83 -42.69 -9.43
C LEU A 42 23.96 -43.37 -10.80
N PHE A 43 23.45 -42.75 -11.87
CA PHE A 43 23.55 -43.30 -13.22
C PHE A 43 25.00 -43.43 -13.70
N ALA A 44 25.85 -42.43 -13.41
CA ALA A 44 27.28 -42.50 -13.72
C ALA A 44 27.99 -43.69 -13.02
N ILE A 45 27.68 -43.92 -11.73
CA ILE A 45 28.22 -45.06 -10.96
C ILE A 45 27.77 -46.37 -11.59
N LEU A 46 26.49 -46.53 -11.91
CA LEU A 46 25.96 -47.76 -12.53
C LEU A 46 26.59 -48.08 -13.88
N LEU A 47 26.81 -47.04 -14.73
CA LEU A 47 27.46 -47.20 -16.04
C LEU A 47 28.92 -47.66 -15.85
N THR A 48 29.65 -47.02 -14.92
CA THR A 48 31.04 -47.39 -14.64
C THR A 48 31.15 -48.83 -14.12
N GLN A 49 30.24 -49.26 -13.22
CA GLN A 49 30.20 -50.65 -12.72
C GLN A 49 29.92 -51.70 -13.83
N ARG A 50 29.19 -51.31 -14.87
CA ARG A 50 28.92 -52.16 -16.02
C ARG A 50 30.01 -52.11 -17.10
N GLY A 51 31.13 -51.42 -16.83
CA GLY A 51 32.24 -51.30 -17.78
C GLY A 51 31.93 -50.39 -18.98
N MET A 52 30.89 -49.60 -18.91
CA MET A 52 30.52 -48.66 -19.97
C MET A 52 31.24 -47.33 -19.78
N ASN A 53 31.98 -46.85 -20.78
CA ASN A 53 32.64 -45.57 -20.77
C ASN A 53 31.61 -44.44 -20.98
N GLY A 54 31.82 -43.30 -20.31
CA GLY A 54 31.00 -42.08 -20.50
C GLY A 54 30.15 -41.65 -19.32
N GLY A 55 30.12 -42.46 -18.19
CA GLY A 55 29.38 -42.08 -16.97
C GLY A 55 29.84 -40.76 -16.40
N ASP A 56 31.15 -40.48 -16.36
CA ASP A 56 31.71 -39.21 -15.82
C ASP A 56 31.38 -38.02 -16.74
N SER A 57 31.33 -38.25 -18.06
CA SER A 57 30.94 -37.24 -19.01
C SER A 57 29.48 -36.82 -18.84
N ILE A 58 28.58 -37.77 -18.62
CA ILE A 58 27.16 -37.47 -18.34
C ILE A 58 27.02 -36.69 -17.06
N LYS A 59 27.72 -37.11 -16.00
CA LYS A 59 27.75 -36.41 -14.70
C LYS A 59 28.25 -34.97 -14.89
N ALA A 60 29.39 -34.78 -15.56
CA ALA A 60 29.97 -33.47 -15.80
C ALA A 60 29.01 -32.54 -16.59
N LEU A 61 28.35 -33.05 -17.63
CA LEU A 61 27.37 -32.30 -18.41
C LEU A 61 26.16 -31.88 -17.61
N VAL A 62 25.64 -32.75 -16.74
CA VAL A 62 24.50 -32.41 -15.89
C VAL A 62 24.89 -31.33 -14.88
N PHE A 63 26.04 -31.49 -14.19
CA PHE A 63 26.51 -30.48 -13.25
C PHE A 63 26.79 -29.14 -13.93
N LEU A 64 27.45 -29.15 -15.08
CA LEU A 64 27.68 -27.92 -15.88
C LEU A 64 26.37 -27.25 -16.27
N THR A 65 25.37 -28.03 -16.67
CA THR A 65 24.04 -27.51 -17.01
C THR A 65 23.34 -26.90 -15.80
N ILE A 66 23.46 -27.50 -14.60
CA ILE A 66 22.91 -26.95 -13.35
C ILE A 66 23.57 -25.61 -13.04
N ILE A 67 24.91 -25.56 -13.02
CA ILE A 67 25.67 -24.34 -12.73
C ILE A 67 25.31 -23.24 -13.70
N MET A 68 25.36 -23.50 -15.02
CA MET A 68 25.03 -22.53 -16.04
C MET A 68 23.61 -21.98 -15.90
N THR A 69 22.63 -22.84 -15.59
CA THR A 69 21.24 -22.37 -15.42
C THR A 69 21.05 -21.55 -14.16
N VAL A 70 21.70 -21.93 -13.04
CA VAL A 70 21.63 -21.15 -11.79
C VAL A 70 22.26 -19.77 -11.98
N VAL A 71 23.44 -19.70 -12.62
CA VAL A 71 24.12 -18.42 -12.90
C VAL A 71 23.29 -17.53 -13.82
N ILE A 72 22.81 -18.08 -14.95
CA ILE A 72 22.02 -17.30 -15.93
C ILE A 72 20.72 -16.81 -15.28
N GLN A 73 19.99 -17.68 -14.59
CA GLN A 73 18.73 -17.32 -13.95
C GLN A 73 18.95 -16.33 -12.79
N GLY A 74 19.99 -16.51 -11.98
CA GLY A 74 20.33 -15.59 -10.90
C GLY A 74 20.68 -14.19 -11.41
N LEU A 75 21.54 -14.09 -12.42
CA LEU A 75 21.93 -12.81 -13.02
C LEU A 75 20.77 -12.12 -13.76
N THR A 76 19.90 -12.87 -14.40
CA THR A 76 18.80 -12.32 -15.20
C THR A 76 17.50 -12.12 -14.39
N ALA A 77 17.37 -12.69 -13.20
CA ALA A 77 16.15 -12.62 -12.38
C ALA A 77 15.71 -11.16 -12.12
N ARG A 78 16.65 -10.29 -11.71
CA ARG A 78 16.36 -8.88 -11.46
C ARG A 78 15.92 -8.13 -12.72
N SER A 79 16.55 -8.40 -13.85
CA SER A 79 16.21 -7.78 -15.14
C SER A 79 14.83 -8.27 -15.61
N MET A 80 14.55 -9.57 -15.44
CA MET A 80 13.27 -10.15 -15.79
C MET A 80 12.14 -9.64 -14.91
N ALA A 81 12.37 -9.47 -13.60
CA ALA A 81 11.41 -8.87 -12.67
C ALA A 81 11.07 -7.43 -13.07
N LYS A 82 12.07 -6.64 -13.48
CA LYS A 82 11.87 -5.27 -14.01
C LYS A 82 11.11 -5.27 -15.33
N LEU A 83 11.45 -6.16 -16.26
CA LEU A 83 10.79 -6.28 -17.57
C LEU A 83 9.31 -6.65 -17.40
N LEU A 84 9.01 -7.57 -16.50
CA LEU A 84 7.64 -7.99 -16.18
C LEU A 84 6.91 -6.99 -15.25
N ARG A 85 7.59 -5.93 -14.80
CA ARG A 85 7.05 -4.93 -13.86
C ARG A 85 6.51 -5.56 -12.56
N ILE A 86 7.22 -6.56 -12.03
CA ILE A 86 6.86 -7.26 -10.78
C ILE A 86 7.64 -6.66 -9.58
N THR A 87 8.52 -5.71 -9.83
CA THR A 87 9.29 -5.06 -8.77
C THR A 87 8.38 -4.22 -7.89
N SER A 88 8.68 -4.16 -6.61
CA SER A 88 7.91 -3.48 -5.55
C SER A 88 7.60 -1.99 -5.77
N SER A 89 8.05 -1.38 -6.88
CA SER A 89 7.60 -0.05 -7.31
C SER A 89 6.11 -0.01 -7.73
N SER A 90 5.48 -1.17 -7.90
CA SER A 90 4.04 -1.32 -8.10
C SER A 90 3.33 -1.98 -6.91
N ALA A 91 3.98 -2.09 -5.77
CA ALA A 91 3.31 -2.49 -4.55
C ALA A 91 2.33 -1.37 -4.17
N THR A 92 1.05 -1.69 -4.20
CA THR A 92 -0.06 -0.80 -3.88
C THR A 92 -0.65 -1.18 -2.53
N GLY A 93 -1.52 -0.31 -1.99
CA GLY A 93 -2.14 -0.56 -0.70
C GLY A 93 -1.34 -0.06 0.49
N ALA A 94 -1.92 -0.22 1.68
CA ALA A 94 -1.35 0.30 2.92
C ALA A 94 -1.57 -0.63 4.13
N VAL A 95 -0.57 -0.73 4.99
CA VAL A 95 -0.73 -1.17 6.38
C VAL A 95 -0.73 0.09 7.25
N ILE A 96 -1.82 0.31 7.96
CA ILE A 96 -2.03 1.48 8.81
C ILE A 96 -2.06 1.04 10.26
N VAL A 97 -1.19 1.61 11.09
CA VAL A 97 -1.19 1.36 12.54
C VAL A 97 -1.87 2.53 13.26
N GLY A 98 -2.93 2.21 13.97
CA GLY A 98 -3.80 3.17 14.65
C GLY A 98 -5.16 3.31 13.94
N SER A 99 -6.23 2.85 14.58
CA SER A 99 -7.61 2.97 14.09
C SER A 99 -8.25 4.25 14.63
N ASN A 100 -8.30 5.29 13.81
CA ASN A 100 -8.93 6.56 14.11
C ASN A 100 -9.77 7.03 12.90
N PRO A 101 -10.63 8.06 13.02
CA PRO A 101 -11.48 8.50 11.92
C PRO A 101 -10.73 8.77 10.61
N ILE A 102 -9.54 9.37 10.67
CA ILE A 102 -8.75 9.67 9.47
C ILE A 102 -8.14 8.39 8.88
N SER A 103 -7.61 7.48 9.70
CA SER A 103 -7.06 6.23 9.22
C SER A 103 -8.10 5.35 8.55
N ARG A 104 -9.32 5.32 9.13
CA ARG A 104 -10.45 4.61 8.53
C ARG A 104 -10.87 5.23 7.20
N LEU A 105 -10.91 6.56 7.10
CA LEU A 105 -11.18 7.26 5.85
C LEU A 105 -10.12 6.92 4.78
N ILE A 106 -8.83 6.99 5.13
CA ILE A 106 -7.75 6.60 4.23
C ILE A 106 -7.91 5.14 3.78
N GLY A 107 -8.22 4.24 4.72
CA GLY A 107 -8.47 2.84 4.42
C GLY A 107 -9.59 2.64 3.41
N ARG A 108 -10.71 3.35 3.56
CA ARG A 108 -11.84 3.30 2.61
C ARG A 108 -11.45 3.82 1.23
N LEU A 109 -10.72 4.93 1.16
CA LEU A 109 -10.26 5.49 -0.11
C LEU A 109 -9.34 4.53 -0.87
N PHE A 110 -8.46 3.78 -0.20
CA PHE A 110 -7.68 2.71 -0.80
C PHE A 110 -8.56 1.55 -1.28
N GLN A 111 -9.52 1.13 -0.46
CA GLN A 111 -10.42 0.02 -0.76
C GLN A 111 -11.33 0.34 -1.97
N GLU A 112 -11.83 1.57 -2.10
CA GLU A 112 -12.61 2.02 -3.26
C GLU A 112 -11.83 1.95 -4.57
N ARG A 113 -10.52 2.07 -4.50
CA ARG A 113 -9.61 1.90 -5.66
C ARG A 113 -9.23 0.45 -5.91
N GLY A 114 -9.79 -0.50 -5.13
CA GLY A 114 -9.47 -1.92 -5.22
C GLY A 114 -8.09 -2.29 -4.66
N GLU A 115 -7.49 -1.39 -3.87
CA GLU A 115 -6.19 -1.63 -3.24
C GLU A 115 -6.35 -2.31 -1.87
N SER A 116 -5.40 -3.18 -1.54
CA SER A 116 -5.41 -3.88 -0.25
C SER A 116 -5.05 -2.92 0.88
N VAL A 117 -5.85 -2.90 1.92
CA VAL A 117 -5.58 -2.11 3.13
C VAL A 117 -5.83 -2.95 4.38
N VAL A 118 -4.95 -2.79 5.35
CA VAL A 118 -5.05 -3.45 6.66
C VAL A 118 -4.83 -2.41 7.75
N ILE A 119 -5.71 -2.42 8.75
CA ILE A 119 -5.57 -1.58 9.95
C ILE A 119 -5.15 -2.45 11.12
N ILE A 120 -4.21 -1.99 11.93
CA ILE A 120 -3.74 -2.65 13.15
C ILE A 120 -3.94 -1.70 14.32
N ASP A 121 -4.65 -2.14 15.35
CA ASP A 121 -4.81 -1.39 16.58
C ASP A 121 -4.98 -2.34 17.77
N THR A 122 -4.64 -1.87 18.96
CA THR A 122 -4.84 -2.61 20.22
C THR A 122 -6.21 -2.32 20.85
N ASN A 123 -6.85 -1.21 20.48
CA ASN A 123 -8.14 -0.80 21.02
C ASN A 123 -9.28 -1.59 20.38
N SER A 124 -10.00 -2.38 21.18
CA SER A 124 -11.10 -3.22 20.72
C SER A 124 -12.24 -2.42 20.08
N GLU A 125 -12.65 -1.31 20.69
CA GLU A 125 -13.74 -0.47 20.19
C GLU A 125 -13.40 0.15 18.84
N ALA A 126 -12.19 0.69 18.70
CA ALA A 126 -11.69 1.26 17.45
C ALA A 126 -11.57 0.19 16.33
N CYS A 127 -11.19 -1.03 16.68
CA CYS A 127 -11.14 -2.17 15.76
C CYS A 127 -12.54 -2.59 15.29
N GLU A 128 -13.51 -2.64 16.22
CA GLU A 128 -14.90 -2.99 15.86
C GLU A 128 -15.54 -1.93 14.93
N GLN A 129 -15.31 -0.64 15.20
CA GLN A 129 -15.76 0.43 14.30
C GLN A 129 -15.16 0.27 12.89
N ALA A 130 -13.87 -0.04 12.77
CA ALA A 130 -13.23 -0.24 11.48
C ALA A 130 -13.77 -1.50 10.75
N LYS A 131 -14.06 -2.59 11.49
CA LYS A 131 -14.69 -3.78 10.92
C LYS A 131 -16.10 -3.51 10.43
N GLN A 132 -16.90 -2.71 11.17
CA GLN A 132 -18.25 -2.30 10.75
C GLN A 132 -18.20 -1.46 9.46
N GLU A 133 -17.13 -0.71 9.25
CA GLU A 133 -16.87 0.01 8.00
C GLU A 133 -16.35 -0.88 6.86
N GLY A 134 -16.26 -2.20 7.06
CA GLY A 134 -15.84 -3.17 6.05
C GLY A 134 -14.32 -3.26 5.85
N LEU A 135 -13.52 -2.67 6.73
CA LEU A 135 -12.07 -2.70 6.65
C LEU A 135 -11.50 -3.98 7.27
N ARG A 136 -10.39 -4.46 6.71
CA ARG A 136 -9.63 -5.57 7.30
C ARG A 136 -8.83 -5.07 8.49
N VAL A 137 -9.05 -5.68 9.67
CA VAL A 137 -8.48 -5.21 10.94
C VAL A 137 -7.84 -6.34 11.72
N TYR A 138 -6.64 -6.10 12.22
CA TYR A 138 -5.98 -6.93 13.24
C TYR A 138 -6.03 -6.21 14.58
N GLN A 139 -6.72 -6.81 15.55
CA GLN A 139 -6.73 -6.33 16.92
C GLN A 139 -5.51 -6.90 17.66
N SER A 140 -4.37 -6.24 17.49
CA SER A 140 -3.09 -6.68 18.05
C SER A 140 -2.10 -5.52 18.13
N SER A 141 -0.96 -5.78 18.76
CA SER A 141 0.14 -4.82 18.81
C SER A 141 0.99 -4.90 17.55
N ALA A 142 1.16 -3.79 16.84
CA ALA A 142 2.08 -3.71 15.71
C ALA A 142 3.57 -3.79 16.11
N LEU A 143 3.88 -3.86 17.41
CA LEU A 143 5.22 -4.17 17.91
C LEU A 143 5.56 -5.67 17.77
N ASP A 144 4.57 -6.54 17.52
CA ASP A 144 4.79 -7.94 17.19
C ASP A 144 5.06 -8.08 15.69
N PRO A 145 6.26 -8.56 15.26
CA PRO A 145 6.60 -8.73 13.85
C PRO A 145 5.66 -9.70 13.14
N ASN A 146 5.18 -10.72 13.82
CA ASN A 146 4.29 -11.72 13.21
C ASN A 146 2.99 -11.07 12.73
N VAL A 147 2.49 -10.06 13.45
CA VAL A 147 1.28 -9.31 13.08
C VAL A 147 1.50 -8.50 11.80
N LEU A 148 2.67 -7.89 11.63
CA LEU A 148 3.03 -7.16 10.42
C LEU A 148 3.21 -8.10 9.21
N GLU A 149 3.75 -9.29 9.42
CA GLU A 149 3.88 -10.33 8.40
C GLU A 149 2.50 -10.86 7.99
N GLU A 150 1.62 -11.20 8.94
CA GLU A 150 0.23 -11.61 8.69
C GLU A 150 -0.61 -10.52 8.01
N ALA A 151 -0.33 -9.26 8.32
CA ALA A 151 -0.91 -8.10 7.63
C ALA A 151 -0.44 -7.99 6.17
N GLY A 152 0.60 -8.73 5.78
CA GLY A 152 1.14 -8.76 4.43
C GLY A 152 2.04 -7.58 4.11
N LEU A 153 2.73 -6.99 5.10
CA LEU A 153 3.55 -5.79 4.91
C LEU A 153 4.65 -5.98 3.86
N GLU A 154 5.16 -7.21 3.66
CA GLU A 154 6.14 -7.51 2.62
C GLU A 154 5.64 -7.27 1.18
N SER A 155 4.33 -7.36 0.97
CA SER A 155 3.69 -7.23 -0.36
C SER A 155 2.98 -5.89 -0.57
N ILE A 156 2.85 -5.07 0.48
CA ILE A 156 2.12 -3.80 0.49
C ILE A 156 3.08 -2.62 0.26
N GLY A 157 2.60 -1.60 -0.45
CA GLY A 157 3.40 -0.45 -0.88
C GLY A 157 3.70 0.57 0.20
N THR A 158 2.81 0.72 1.18
CA THR A 158 2.91 1.78 2.18
C THR A 158 2.71 1.26 3.60
N PHE A 159 3.61 1.62 4.49
CA PHE A 159 3.42 1.52 5.94
C PHE A 159 3.13 2.91 6.51
N LEU A 160 2.05 3.05 7.28
CA LEU A 160 1.65 4.32 7.89
C LEU A 160 1.40 4.14 9.39
N ALA A 161 2.25 4.71 10.24
CA ALA A 161 2.03 4.74 11.68
C ALA A 161 1.36 6.06 12.08
N MET A 162 0.10 5.98 12.57
CA MET A 162 -0.69 7.15 12.96
C MET A 162 -1.49 6.90 14.24
N THR A 163 -0.82 6.36 15.27
CA THR A 163 -1.37 6.31 16.63
C THR A 163 -1.34 7.69 17.26
N SER A 164 -1.94 7.83 18.44
CA SER A 164 -1.88 9.07 19.24
C SER A 164 -0.50 9.36 19.83
N ASN A 165 0.40 8.37 19.86
CA ASN A 165 1.75 8.49 20.41
C ASN A 165 2.79 8.55 19.29
N GLY A 166 3.37 9.73 19.07
CA GLY A 166 4.35 9.95 18.02
C GLY A 166 5.67 9.18 18.20
N GLU A 167 6.08 8.87 19.43
CA GLU A 167 7.29 8.09 19.69
C GLU A 167 7.07 6.63 19.31
N VAL A 168 5.92 6.07 19.64
CA VAL A 168 5.53 4.73 19.22
C VAL A 168 5.46 4.65 17.70
N ASN A 169 4.88 5.66 17.04
CA ASN A 169 4.84 5.72 15.58
C ASN A 169 6.23 5.67 14.96
N LEU A 170 7.19 6.39 15.56
CA LEU A 170 8.56 6.42 15.08
C LEU A 170 9.23 5.05 15.21
N VAL A 171 9.17 4.42 16.40
CA VAL A 171 9.75 3.09 16.64
C VAL A 171 9.16 2.05 15.71
N LEU A 172 7.84 2.04 15.53
CA LEU A 172 7.16 1.12 14.60
C LEU A 172 7.62 1.31 13.15
N SER A 173 7.78 2.57 12.74
CA SER A 173 8.17 2.89 11.38
C SER A 173 9.63 2.59 11.08
N GLU A 174 10.54 2.85 12.03
CA GLU A 174 11.94 2.47 11.92
C GLU A 174 12.06 0.95 11.80
N ARG A 175 11.33 0.20 12.62
CA ARG A 175 11.31 -1.24 12.57
C ARG A 175 10.75 -1.78 11.25
N ALA A 176 9.63 -1.24 10.78
CA ALA A 176 9.07 -1.59 9.48
C ALA A 176 10.05 -1.33 8.33
N ALA A 177 10.79 -0.21 8.39
CA ALA A 177 11.79 0.15 7.40
C ALA A 177 13.03 -0.77 7.42
N GLU A 178 13.39 -1.33 8.56
CA GLU A 178 14.55 -2.22 8.71
C GLU A 178 14.23 -3.68 8.38
N GLU A 179 13.14 -4.18 8.92
CA GLU A 179 12.76 -5.60 8.82
C GLU A 179 12.06 -5.91 7.48
N PHE A 180 11.04 -5.13 7.10
CA PHE A 180 10.16 -5.42 5.95
C PHE A 180 10.50 -4.60 4.71
N LYS A 181 11.12 -3.42 4.87
CA LYS A 181 11.56 -2.53 3.78
C LYS A 181 10.45 -2.22 2.76
N PRO A 182 9.25 -1.83 3.18
CA PRO A 182 8.22 -1.42 2.24
C PRO A 182 8.69 -0.18 1.46
N PRO A 183 8.21 0.03 0.23
CA PRO A 183 8.62 1.16 -0.61
C PRO A 183 8.44 2.53 0.04
N ARG A 184 7.42 2.66 0.89
CA ARG A 184 7.10 3.90 1.60
C ARG A 184 6.84 3.62 3.07
N VAL A 185 7.50 4.37 3.92
CA VAL A 185 7.31 4.32 5.37
C VAL A 185 7.03 5.73 5.86
N LEU A 186 5.81 5.93 6.38
CA LEU A 186 5.35 7.21 6.88
C LEU A 186 4.91 7.09 8.34
N ALA A 187 5.13 8.16 9.09
CA ALA A 187 4.73 8.24 10.48
C ALA A 187 4.24 9.63 10.86
N LEU A 188 3.39 9.70 11.87
CA LEU A 188 3.16 10.94 12.60
C LEU A 188 4.26 11.08 13.66
N PHE A 189 5.12 12.07 13.51
CA PHE A 189 6.24 12.30 14.41
C PHE A 189 5.78 12.92 15.76
N PRO A 190 6.56 12.71 16.82
CA PRO A 190 6.33 13.38 18.08
C PRO A 190 6.46 14.91 17.91
N ARG A 191 5.75 15.65 18.74
CA ARG A 191 5.77 17.12 18.71
C ARG A 191 7.06 17.71 19.27
N ASP A 192 7.76 16.95 20.11
CA ASP A 192 9.02 17.41 20.72
C ASP A 192 10.12 17.40 19.62
N PRO A 193 10.78 18.57 19.40
CA PRO A 193 11.88 18.66 18.45
C PRO A 193 13.07 17.76 18.77
N GLN A 194 13.30 17.43 20.04
CA GLN A 194 14.41 16.56 20.46
C GLN A 194 14.18 15.10 20.06
N SER A 195 12.94 14.62 20.13
CA SER A 195 12.58 13.27 19.65
C SER A 195 12.70 13.12 18.12
N LYS A 196 12.50 14.23 17.39
CA LYS A 196 12.65 14.25 15.92
C LYS A 196 14.10 14.08 15.46
N ALA A 197 15.08 14.38 16.31
CA ALA A 197 16.49 14.29 15.96
C ALA A 197 17.01 12.83 15.84
N SER A 198 16.31 11.89 16.48
CA SER A 198 16.68 10.47 16.50
C SER A 198 16.13 9.67 15.32
N ALA A 199 15.18 10.24 14.55
CA ALA A 199 14.60 9.57 13.39
C ALA A 199 15.64 9.44 12.27
N ASN A 200 15.79 8.24 11.74
CA ASN A 200 16.57 7.97 10.53
C ASN A 200 15.83 8.58 9.32
N LYS A 201 16.02 9.91 9.11
CA LYS A 201 15.28 10.76 8.17
C LYS A 201 15.31 10.26 6.71
N GLU A 202 16.24 9.38 6.38
CA GLU A 202 16.35 8.83 5.03
C GLU A 202 15.32 7.71 4.76
N LYS A 203 14.87 7.00 5.83
CA LYS A 203 13.99 5.83 5.67
C LYS A 203 12.54 6.08 6.08
N VAL A 204 12.31 6.98 7.04
CA VAL A 204 10.97 7.28 7.58
C VAL A 204 10.60 8.72 7.29
N GLN A 205 9.45 8.94 6.66
CA GLN A 205 8.97 10.28 6.28
C GLN A 205 7.81 10.72 7.18
N GLN A 206 7.75 12.02 7.48
CA GLN A 206 6.59 12.61 8.15
C GLN A 206 5.36 12.52 7.23
N ALA A 207 4.26 12.00 7.74
CA ALA A 207 3.01 11.94 6.99
C ALA A 207 2.29 13.30 6.95
N PHE A 208 1.63 13.57 5.84
CA PHE A 208 0.75 14.70 5.55
C PHE A 208 1.45 16.07 5.59
N ILE A 209 1.49 16.72 6.75
CA ILE A 209 2.06 18.05 6.95
C ILE A 209 2.97 18.08 8.20
N PRO A 210 3.96 18.99 8.25
CA PRO A 210 4.94 19.01 9.34
C PRO A 210 4.32 19.16 10.74
N ASP A 211 3.31 20.04 10.87
CA ASP A 211 2.66 20.36 12.15
C ASP A 211 1.29 19.70 12.29
N PHE A 212 1.16 18.47 11.80
CA PHE A 212 -0.09 17.74 11.85
C PHE A 212 -0.55 17.43 13.29
N SER A 213 -1.81 17.74 13.58
CA SER A 213 -2.45 17.42 14.87
C SER A 213 -3.58 16.42 14.66
N LEU A 214 -3.31 15.14 14.89
CA LEU A 214 -4.29 14.06 14.78
C LEU A 214 -5.54 14.34 15.60
N LYS A 215 -5.38 14.76 16.88
CA LYS A 215 -6.49 15.06 17.78
C LYS A 215 -7.41 16.16 17.24
N LYS A 216 -6.83 17.21 16.65
CA LYS A 216 -7.60 18.34 16.09
C LYS A 216 -8.44 17.89 14.90
N TRP A 217 -7.84 17.20 13.96
CA TRP A 217 -8.51 16.75 12.75
C TRP A 217 -9.52 15.63 12.99
N ASN A 218 -9.26 14.70 13.92
CA ASN A 218 -10.26 13.72 14.33
C ASN A 218 -11.49 14.41 14.94
N LYS A 219 -11.30 15.43 15.78
CA LYS A 219 -12.43 16.21 16.32
C LYS A 219 -13.24 16.88 15.21
N PHE A 220 -12.61 17.46 14.21
CA PHE A 220 -13.30 18.04 13.06
C PHE A 220 -14.09 17.01 12.28
N MET A 221 -13.55 15.78 12.11
CA MET A 221 -14.25 14.66 11.50
C MET A 221 -15.50 14.25 12.29
N GLU A 222 -15.37 14.12 13.62
CA GLU A 222 -16.46 13.75 14.51
C GLU A 222 -17.56 14.82 14.56
N SER A 223 -17.17 16.10 14.52
CA SER A 223 -18.10 17.25 14.48
C SER A 223 -18.72 17.48 13.10
N GLN A 224 -18.35 16.69 12.08
CA GLN A 224 -18.78 16.87 10.68
C GLN A 224 -18.47 18.27 10.12
N GLU A 225 -17.38 18.88 10.57
CA GLU A 225 -16.88 20.17 10.13
C GLU A 225 -15.87 20.07 8.97
N VAL A 226 -15.77 18.91 8.35
CA VAL A 226 -14.86 18.64 7.23
C VAL A 226 -15.59 18.15 6.01
N LYS A 227 -15.05 18.50 4.85
CA LYS A 227 -15.45 17.98 3.55
C LYS A 227 -14.26 17.28 2.90
N LEU A 228 -14.55 16.20 2.20
CA LEU A 228 -13.58 15.56 1.34
C LEU A 228 -13.57 16.28 0.00
N GLY A 229 -12.40 16.72 -0.43
CA GLY A 229 -12.20 17.38 -1.72
C GLY A 229 -11.09 16.73 -2.51
N GLU A 230 -11.10 16.94 -3.81
CA GLU A 230 -10.04 16.53 -4.71
C GLU A 230 -9.72 17.63 -5.72
N THR A 231 -8.45 17.72 -6.08
CA THR A 231 -7.99 18.69 -7.09
C THR A 231 -6.91 18.05 -7.96
N THR A 232 -7.09 18.11 -9.27
CA THR A 232 -6.07 17.69 -10.22
C THR A 232 -5.23 18.89 -10.63
N LEU A 233 -3.92 18.79 -10.48
CA LEU A 233 -2.98 19.84 -10.85
C LEU A 233 -2.77 19.87 -12.36
N LYS A 234 -3.12 20.98 -13.02
CA LYS A 234 -3.06 21.10 -14.49
C LYS A 234 -2.31 22.36 -14.93
N GLN A 235 -1.74 22.32 -16.13
CA GLN A 235 -1.26 23.52 -16.82
C GLN A 235 -2.37 24.10 -17.73
N PRO A 236 -2.45 25.44 -17.93
CA PRO A 236 -1.71 26.46 -17.22
C PRO A 236 -2.31 26.75 -15.83
N GLY A 237 -1.49 27.11 -14.86
CA GLY A 237 -1.95 27.49 -13.51
C GLY A 237 -1.39 26.65 -12.36
N LEU A 238 -0.48 25.73 -12.64
CA LEU A 238 0.12 24.83 -11.64
C LEU A 238 0.71 25.56 -10.43
N GLU A 239 1.48 26.62 -10.66
CA GLU A 239 2.10 27.38 -9.57
C GLU A 239 1.06 28.13 -8.71
N PHE A 240 0.01 28.63 -9.34
CA PHE A 240 -1.11 29.25 -8.64
C PHE A 240 -1.87 28.21 -7.79
N GLN A 241 -2.19 27.05 -8.38
CA GLN A 241 -2.85 25.96 -7.67
C GLN A 241 -2.03 25.49 -6.46
N ARG A 242 -0.71 25.29 -6.64
CA ARG A 242 0.19 24.92 -5.55
C ARG A 242 0.23 25.97 -4.45
N SER A 243 0.37 27.25 -4.81
CA SER A 243 0.44 28.36 -3.85
C SER A 243 -0.87 28.49 -3.06
N HIS A 244 -2.01 28.30 -3.72
CA HIS A 244 -3.32 28.34 -3.09
C HIS A 244 -3.51 27.19 -2.10
N LEU A 245 -3.24 25.95 -2.52
CA LEU A 245 -3.30 24.79 -1.63
C LEU A 245 -2.33 24.91 -0.44
N GLN A 246 -1.12 25.41 -0.66
CA GLN A 246 -0.17 25.67 0.41
C GLN A 246 -0.64 26.76 1.39
N ALA A 247 -1.33 27.78 0.91
CA ALA A 247 -1.92 28.80 1.77
C ALA A 247 -2.99 28.20 2.68
N LEU A 248 -3.89 27.37 2.16
CA LEU A 248 -4.90 26.64 2.93
C LEU A 248 -4.30 25.65 3.94
N ILE A 249 -3.19 25.02 3.59
CA ILE A 249 -2.45 24.13 4.53
C ILE A 249 -1.87 24.95 5.68
N ARG A 250 -1.26 26.12 5.38
CA ARG A 250 -0.67 26.99 6.40
C ARG A 250 -1.72 27.59 7.34
N SER A 251 -2.93 27.86 6.84
CA SER A 251 -4.06 28.32 7.67
C SER A 251 -4.72 27.19 8.46
N ASN A 252 -4.27 25.95 8.32
CA ASN A 252 -4.90 24.74 8.90
C ASN A 252 -6.36 24.53 8.45
N GLU A 253 -6.72 25.01 7.28
CA GLU A 253 -8.02 24.79 6.67
C GLU A 253 -8.04 23.58 5.75
N LEU A 254 -6.88 23.14 5.23
CA LEU A 254 -6.74 22.01 4.35
C LEU A 254 -5.72 21.01 4.88
N LEU A 255 -6.09 19.72 4.86
CA LEU A 255 -5.22 18.59 5.17
C LEU A 255 -5.10 17.70 3.93
N PRO A 256 -3.97 17.70 3.23
CA PRO A 256 -3.75 16.77 2.14
C PRO A 256 -3.52 15.36 2.70
N LEU A 257 -4.28 14.38 2.21
CA LEU A 257 -4.20 12.99 2.67
C LEU A 257 -3.45 12.09 1.70
N LEU A 258 -3.90 12.13 0.45
CA LEU A 258 -3.46 11.19 -0.58
C LEU A 258 -3.13 11.92 -1.87
N VAL A 259 -2.25 11.33 -2.65
CA VAL A 259 -1.97 11.73 -4.03
C VAL A 259 -2.16 10.53 -4.94
N GLU A 260 -2.91 10.72 -6.01
CA GLU A 260 -3.00 9.76 -7.10
C GLU A 260 -2.05 10.23 -8.21
N ARG A 261 -1.04 9.41 -8.48
CA ARG A 261 -0.02 9.65 -9.50
C ARG A 261 0.05 8.45 -10.43
N GLN A 262 -0.17 8.66 -11.72
CA GLN A 262 -0.16 7.59 -12.74
C GLN A 262 -1.08 6.41 -12.39
N GLY A 263 -2.24 6.70 -11.79
CA GLY A 263 -3.23 5.69 -11.39
C GLY A 263 -2.91 4.94 -10.09
N ASN A 264 -1.83 5.29 -9.38
CA ASN A 264 -1.49 4.70 -8.08
C ASN A 264 -1.81 5.68 -6.96
N LEU A 265 -2.60 5.22 -6.00
CA LEU A 265 -2.93 6.00 -4.82
C LEU A 265 -1.81 5.88 -3.77
N GLN A 266 -1.43 6.99 -3.17
CA GLN A 266 -0.30 7.04 -2.25
C GLN A 266 -0.59 7.99 -1.10
N VAL A 267 -0.20 7.62 0.13
CA VAL A 267 -0.22 8.56 1.25
C VAL A 267 0.79 9.66 1.02
N LEU A 268 0.39 10.89 1.25
CA LEU A 268 1.19 12.08 0.97
C LEU A 268 2.17 12.36 2.11
N PRO A 269 3.50 12.33 1.85
CA PRO A 269 4.48 12.77 2.83
C PRO A 269 4.58 14.29 2.87
N ALA A 270 4.95 14.83 4.03
CA ALA A 270 5.06 16.27 4.26
C ALA A 270 6.10 16.98 3.36
N SER A 271 7.07 16.24 2.85
CA SER A 271 8.16 16.74 1.98
C SER A 271 7.89 16.55 0.49
N GLU A 272 6.75 15.97 0.09
CA GLU A 272 6.46 15.67 -1.31
C GLU A 272 6.30 16.94 -2.14
N THR A 273 6.92 16.94 -3.30
CA THR A 273 6.70 17.96 -4.34
C THR A 273 5.60 17.47 -5.30
N TRP A 274 4.55 18.26 -5.41
CA TRP A 274 3.44 17.92 -6.28
C TRP A 274 3.81 18.15 -7.76
N GLN A 275 3.37 17.24 -8.62
CA GLN A 275 3.68 17.26 -10.05
C GLN A 275 2.44 17.61 -10.88
N ILE A 276 2.65 17.84 -12.17
CA ILE A 276 1.57 17.99 -13.14
C ILE A 276 0.81 16.67 -13.23
N ASP A 277 -0.52 16.74 -13.35
CA ASP A 277 -1.45 15.62 -13.38
C ASP A 277 -1.57 14.83 -12.05
N ASP A 278 -0.91 15.28 -10.97
CA ASP A 278 -1.21 14.75 -9.65
C ASP A 278 -2.65 15.12 -9.25
N ARG A 279 -3.41 14.12 -8.81
CA ARG A 279 -4.73 14.33 -8.19
C ARG A 279 -4.56 14.25 -6.68
N ILE A 280 -4.75 15.36 -6.00
CA ILE A 280 -4.59 15.47 -4.56
C ILE A 280 -5.95 15.32 -3.90
N ILE A 281 -6.05 14.40 -2.96
CA ILE A 281 -7.26 14.16 -2.14
C ILE A 281 -6.98 14.71 -0.75
N TYR A 282 -7.87 15.56 -0.26
CA TYR A 282 -7.68 16.30 0.98
C TYR A 282 -8.97 16.48 1.77
N LEU A 283 -8.82 16.77 3.06
CA LEU A 283 -9.89 17.26 3.91
C LEU A 283 -9.85 18.78 3.96
N LEU A 284 -11.01 19.42 3.75
CA LEU A 284 -11.21 20.85 3.90
C LEU A 284 -12.02 21.10 5.18
N HIS A 285 -11.49 21.90 6.08
CA HIS A 285 -12.20 22.31 7.30
C HIS A 285 -13.15 23.47 6.96
N ASP A 286 -14.45 23.22 7.10
CA ASP A 286 -15.53 24.19 6.85
C ASP A 286 -16.42 24.32 8.09
N PRO A 287 -16.05 25.21 9.04
CA PRO A 287 -16.79 25.35 10.30
C PRO A 287 -18.20 25.94 10.12
N LYS A 288 -18.52 26.48 8.94
CA LYS A 288 -19.81 27.10 8.66
C LYS A 288 -20.33 26.80 7.25
N PRO A 289 -20.64 25.53 6.95
CA PRO A 289 -21.01 25.10 5.59
C PRO A 289 -22.23 25.87 5.00
N LYS A 290 -23.09 26.41 5.87
CA LYS A 290 -24.28 27.17 5.43
C LYS A 290 -23.97 28.62 5.02
N LEU A 291 -22.86 29.19 5.46
CA LEU A 291 -22.47 30.58 5.10
C LEU A 291 -21.81 30.63 3.73
N LEU A 292 -20.97 29.69 3.39
CA LEU A 292 -20.35 29.61 2.04
C LEU A 292 -21.39 29.36 0.94
N ARG A 293 -22.44 28.55 1.21
CA ARG A 293 -23.57 28.41 0.28
C ARG A 293 -24.35 29.69 0.05
N ARG A 294 -24.42 30.60 1.03
CA ARG A 294 -25.08 31.90 0.89
C ARG A 294 -24.21 32.93 0.15
N LEU A 295 -22.89 32.81 0.24
CA LEU A 295 -21.93 33.67 -0.43
C LEU A 295 -21.72 33.33 -1.91
N SER A 296 -21.87 32.04 -2.27
CA SER A 296 -21.79 31.60 -3.67
C SER A 296 -23.09 31.81 -4.47
N GLY A 297 -24.18 32.21 -3.82
CA GLY A 297 -25.54 32.21 -4.37
C GLY A 297 -26.06 33.58 -4.83
N SER A 298 -25.30 34.67 -4.75
CA SER A 298 -25.81 35.96 -5.26
C SER A 298 -24.73 36.97 -5.57
N GLN A 299 -24.72 37.34 -6.81
CA GLN A 299 -24.12 38.47 -7.50
C GLN A 299 -22.84 38.17 -8.25
N GLN A 300 -23.02 38.17 -9.58
CA GLN A 300 -21.98 38.38 -10.57
C GLN A 300 -21.22 39.67 -10.25
N SER A 301 -20.06 39.52 -9.66
CA SER A 301 -19.07 40.56 -9.62
C SER A 301 -18.23 40.44 -10.89
N THR A 302 -18.38 41.41 -11.80
CA THR A 302 -17.58 41.57 -13.02
C THR A 302 -16.16 42.06 -12.67
N LEU A 303 -15.44 41.26 -11.97
CA LEU A 303 -13.98 41.32 -11.87
C LEU A 303 -13.47 40.04 -12.52
N THR A 304 -12.57 40.20 -13.48
CA THR A 304 -11.86 39.09 -14.14
C THR A 304 -11.11 38.29 -13.09
N LEU A 305 -11.81 37.34 -12.49
CA LEU A 305 -11.22 36.41 -11.54
C LEU A 305 -10.37 35.46 -12.35
N GLU A 306 -9.06 35.47 -12.11
CA GLU A 306 -8.20 34.39 -12.44
C GLU A 306 -8.86 33.09 -11.93
N LYS A 307 -8.98 32.10 -12.82
CA LYS A 307 -9.67 30.83 -12.50
C LYS A 307 -9.07 30.19 -11.25
N HIS A 308 -9.80 30.29 -10.15
CA HIS A 308 -9.48 29.51 -8.97
C HIS A 308 -9.46 28.02 -9.31
N PRO A 309 -8.58 27.20 -8.68
CA PRO A 309 -8.63 25.76 -8.85
C PRO A 309 -10.04 25.27 -8.48
N VAL A 310 -10.67 24.53 -9.36
CA VAL A 310 -11.99 23.95 -9.10
C VAL A 310 -11.81 22.89 -8.03
N VAL A 311 -12.42 23.11 -6.88
CA VAL A 311 -12.50 22.10 -5.81
C VAL A 311 -13.73 21.26 -6.08
N GLU A 312 -13.53 20.01 -6.44
CA GLU A 312 -14.61 19.04 -6.59
C GLU A 312 -14.90 18.42 -5.23
N GLU A 313 -16.12 18.62 -4.73
CA GLU A 313 -16.57 17.94 -3.50
C GLU A 313 -16.87 16.47 -3.82
N VAL A 314 -16.18 15.56 -3.16
CA VAL A 314 -16.43 14.11 -3.28
C VAL A 314 -17.17 13.65 -2.03
N PRO A 315 -18.23 12.84 -2.15
CA PRO A 315 -18.90 12.30 -0.98
C PRO A 315 -17.93 11.44 -0.15
N ILE A 316 -17.98 11.60 1.16
CA ILE A 316 -17.24 10.73 2.07
C ILE A 316 -17.78 9.31 1.90
N PRO A 317 -16.90 8.30 1.64
CA PRO A 317 -17.35 6.94 1.47
C PRO A 317 -18.18 6.47 2.65
N THR A 318 -19.42 6.06 2.38
CA THR A 318 -20.31 5.51 3.41
C THR A 318 -19.97 4.03 3.62
N PRO A 319 -19.91 3.52 4.87
CA PRO A 319 -19.67 2.11 5.11
C PRO A 319 -20.77 1.27 4.43
N THR A 320 -20.38 0.36 3.58
CA THR A 320 -21.29 -0.64 3.00
C THR A 320 -21.64 -1.66 4.10
N LEU A 321 -22.76 -1.47 4.77
CA LEU A 321 -23.35 -2.52 5.58
C LEU A 321 -23.71 -3.67 4.62
N LYS A 322 -22.96 -4.78 4.68
CA LYS A 322 -23.45 -6.03 4.09
C LYS A 322 -24.75 -6.36 4.82
N GLU A 323 -25.86 -6.27 4.13
CA GLU A 323 -27.11 -6.87 4.60
C GLU A 323 -26.80 -8.32 4.97
N LYS A 324 -26.90 -8.64 6.25
CA LYS A 324 -26.98 -10.03 6.68
C LYS A 324 -28.26 -10.57 6.05
N GLU A 325 -28.09 -11.45 5.08
CA GLU A 325 -29.18 -12.34 4.70
C GLU A 325 -29.68 -12.99 5.98
N SER A 326 -30.92 -12.68 6.31
CA SER A 326 -31.70 -13.32 7.33
C SER A 326 -31.80 -14.80 6.95
N GLU A 327 -30.99 -15.67 7.53
CA GLU A 327 -31.29 -17.10 7.57
C GLU A 327 -32.61 -17.25 8.34
N ALA A 328 -33.66 -17.52 7.58
CA ALA A 328 -34.93 -17.93 8.10
C ALA A 328 -34.73 -19.21 8.93
N PHE A 329 -34.95 -19.09 10.22
CA PHE A 329 -35.11 -20.25 11.09
C PHE A 329 -36.35 -21.01 10.60
N GLU A 330 -36.13 -22.13 9.94
CA GLU A 330 -37.15 -23.13 9.64
C GLU A 330 -37.51 -23.80 10.97
N GLU A 331 -38.69 -23.46 11.50
CA GLU A 331 -39.31 -24.17 12.63
C GLU A 331 -39.55 -25.61 12.27
N VAL A 332 -38.86 -26.53 12.93
CA VAL A 332 -39.14 -27.97 12.87
C VAL A 332 -40.36 -28.22 13.77
N PRO A 333 -41.47 -28.77 13.25
CA PRO A 333 -42.58 -29.16 14.12
C PRO A 333 -42.22 -30.40 14.92
N VAL A 334 -42.46 -30.32 16.22
CA VAL A 334 -42.37 -31.44 17.15
C VAL A 334 -43.70 -32.21 17.06
N ASP A 335 -43.62 -33.46 16.61
CA ASP A 335 -44.58 -34.54 16.91
C ASP A 335 -43.94 -35.52 17.87
#